data_bed8354039e6edce61e5e9c4ac70afc6
#
_entry.id   bed8354039e6edce61e5e9c4ac70afc6
#
_cell.length_a   1.000
_cell.length_b   1.000
_cell.length_c   1.000
_cell.angle_alpha   90.00
_cell.angle_beta   90.00
_cell.angle_gamma   90.00
#
_symmetry.space_group_name_H-M   'P 1'
#
loop_
_entity.id
_entity.type
_entity.pdbx_description
1 polymer ?
#
loop_
_entity_poly.entity_id
_entity_poly.type
_entity_poly.pdbx_seq_one_letter_code
_entity_poly.pdbx_strand_id
1 'polypeptide(L)'
;MNEIRDLEHSDLELGSLTPVWSRPNPSDVRCGRVVSTTGSTVIVLLDDGLQEGQALRMGSLVRMRAQDATVYGIVEGLSTPMPSKGDDVVEMHLAEIGLLGEVRDGTTAGECRFRRGVSQIPTLDAVLYLASQNDVKSVYAIPNRNQIIVGSLHNDANVPACISIDDLLCKHFALLGTTGVGKSCALTLILTRILEQSPNGHVLLLDPHGEYGQAFGDRAEHLTVDTFRLPFWLTNFEEMIEIVFGAAKREMVAEIMLLRELVRDAKVKFASPADASWITVDTPVPYSLAVLNRQIDNAMGSLDKRAEIPAYQRIKSRLAALQSDGRYGFMFDTGISTRDNFASVLGMLFRVPAQGKPIAVFDLSRIPSEVLNVVVAVVCRIAFDFSMCAGQKLPLLLVCEEAHRYAPQDTELGFEPAKRALSRIAKEGRKYGISLGVISQRPSELASTILSQCSTVFAFRMANERDQEIIQATLSEASLALFAALPFLGNMEAIAIGEGVPVPMRLVFENLTGAKQPRSNSALFSERWRMAEDSSVTELQHAVSGLRGQKSIE
;
A
#
# COMPACT_ATOMS: atom_id res chain seq x y z
N MET A 1 22.33 41.25 -11.41
CA MET A 1 21.64 41.21 -12.70
C MET A 1 22.49 40.35 -13.61
N ASN A 2 21.91 39.32 -14.19
CA ASN A 2 22.50 38.33 -15.10
C ASN A 2 23.55 37.41 -14.48
N GLU A 3 23.07 36.26 -14.06
CA GLU A 3 23.73 34.95 -14.17
C GLU A 3 23.00 33.90 -13.34
N ILE A 4 21.72 33.63 -13.64
CA ILE A 4 20.98 32.43 -13.27
C ILE A 4 19.90 32.24 -14.35
N ARG A 5 20.31 31.80 -15.50
CA ARG A 5 19.49 31.15 -16.53
C ARG A 5 20.48 30.32 -17.32
N ASP A 6 20.35 29.00 -17.19
CA ASP A 6 20.76 27.96 -18.13
C ASP A 6 21.08 26.67 -17.36
N LEU A 7 20.04 26.08 -16.77
CA LEU A 7 19.94 24.65 -16.55
C LEU A 7 18.55 24.24 -17.05
N GLU A 8 18.32 24.54 -18.31
CA GLU A 8 17.24 23.96 -19.09
C GLU A 8 17.58 22.50 -19.38
N HIS A 9 16.66 21.65 -19.00
CA HIS A 9 16.28 20.40 -19.62
C HIS A 9 17.32 19.83 -20.59
N SER A 10 18.20 18.98 -20.10
CA SER A 10 18.79 17.98 -20.95
C SER A 10 17.66 17.02 -21.35
N ASP A 11 17.02 17.30 -22.46
CA ASP A 11 16.29 16.33 -23.26
C ASP A 11 17.23 15.14 -23.44
N LEU A 12 16.99 14.07 -22.66
CA LEU A 12 17.41 12.74 -23.05
C LEU A 12 16.65 12.49 -24.34
N GLU A 13 17.25 12.92 -25.46
CA GLU A 13 16.86 12.47 -26.79
C GLU A 13 16.80 10.92 -26.71
N LEU A 14 15.58 10.41 -26.66
CA LEU A 14 15.27 9.07 -27.07
C LEU A 14 15.66 9.00 -28.55
N GLY A 15 16.95 8.74 -28.76
CA GLY A 15 17.50 8.53 -30.09
C GLY A 15 16.57 7.54 -30.79
N SER A 16 16.19 7.86 -32.02
CA SER A 16 15.36 7.07 -32.90
C SER A 16 15.65 5.60 -32.69
N LEU A 17 14.74 4.90 -31.97
CA LEU A 17 14.79 3.44 -31.84
C LEU A 17 14.56 2.89 -33.25
N THR A 18 15.64 2.68 -33.99
CA THR A 18 15.63 1.91 -35.22
C THR A 18 15.03 0.54 -34.95
N PRO A 19 14.23 -0.02 -35.86
CA PRO A 19 13.59 -1.32 -35.68
C PRO A 19 14.65 -2.37 -35.33
N VAL A 20 14.48 -2.97 -34.16
CA VAL A 20 15.52 -3.79 -33.50
C VAL A 20 15.86 -5.08 -34.24
N TRP A 21 15.18 -5.45 -35.32
CA TRP A 21 15.43 -6.73 -35.97
C TRP A 21 15.40 -6.72 -37.46
N SER A 22 16.57 -6.86 -38.00
CA SER A 22 16.84 -7.50 -39.28
C SER A 22 18.09 -8.37 -39.12
N ARG A 23 17.92 -9.70 -38.97
CA ARG A 23 18.95 -10.76 -38.85
C ARG A 23 19.77 -10.74 -37.55
N PRO A 24 20.22 -11.92 -37.03
CA PRO A 24 21.14 -11.99 -35.89
C PRO A 24 22.36 -11.10 -36.16
N ASN A 25 22.63 -10.20 -35.22
CA ASN A 25 23.82 -9.35 -35.32
C ASN A 25 25.03 -10.24 -35.03
N PRO A 26 26.19 -10.05 -35.71
CA PRO A 26 27.42 -10.83 -35.42
C PRO A 26 27.87 -10.74 -33.95
N SER A 27 27.39 -9.75 -33.20
CA SER A 27 27.66 -9.57 -31.78
C SER A 27 26.67 -10.31 -30.85
N ASP A 28 25.66 -11.02 -31.39
CA ASP A 28 24.68 -11.74 -30.57
C ASP A 28 25.30 -13.00 -29.98
N VAL A 29 25.28 -13.12 -28.67
CA VAL A 29 25.79 -14.29 -27.94
C VAL A 29 24.73 -15.39 -28.00
N ARG A 30 24.99 -16.38 -28.81
CA ARG A 30 24.22 -17.61 -28.85
C ARG A 30 24.50 -18.43 -27.59
N CYS A 31 23.43 -18.91 -26.92
CA CYS A 31 23.53 -19.65 -25.67
C CYS A 31 23.06 -21.10 -25.75
N GLY A 32 22.26 -21.45 -26.77
CA GLY A 32 21.74 -22.79 -26.89
C GLY A 32 20.55 -22.90 -27.84
N ARG A 33 19.82 -24.01 -27.76
CA ARG A 33 18.63 -24.30 -28.59
C ARG A 33 17.50 -24.90 -27.75
N VAL A 34 16.28 -24.62 -28.16
CA VAL A 34 15.07 -25.14 -27.52
C VAL A 34 14.94 -26.64 -27.75
N VAL A 35 14.77 -27.41 -26.68
CA VAL A 35 14.58 -28.87 -26.72
C VAL A 35 13.21 -29.30 -26.20
N SER A 36 12.52 -28.44 -25.42
CA SER A 36 11.17 -28.68 -24.98
C SER A 36 10.42 -27.36 -24.79
N THR A 37 9.14 -27.33 -25.08
CA THR A 37 8.30 -26.16 -24.88
C THR A 37 6.97 -26.55 -24.23
N THR A 38 6.53 -25.73 -23.28
CA THR A 38 5.20 -25.79 -22.67
C THR A 38 4.50 -24.44 -22.86
N GLY A 39 3.30 -24.27 -22.33
CA GLY A 39 2.54 -23.02 -22.50
C GLY A 39 3.21 -21.77 -21.92
N SER A 40 4.03 -21.91 -20.88
CA SER A 40 4.66 -20.80 -20.16
C SER A 40 6.18 -20.90 -20.03
N THR A 41 6.76 -22.08 -20.22
CA THR A 41 8.19 -22.35 -20.03
C THR A 41 8.80 -23.06 -21.22
N VAL A 42 10.09 -22.83 -21.42
CA VAL A 42 10.89 -23.45 -22.48
C VAL A 42 12.15 -24.04 -21.85
N ILE A 43 12.45 -25.29 -22.18
CA ILE A 43 13.74 -25.92 -21.80
C ILE A 43 14.70 -25.82 -22.97
N VAL A 44 15.88 -25.33 -22.67
CA VAL A 44 16.95 -25.09 -23.63
C VAL A 44 18.17 -25.94 -23.31
N LEU A 45 18.70 -26.64 -24.29
CA LEU A 45 20.01 -27.25 -24.22
C LEU A 45 21.06 -26.18 -24.50
N LEU A 46 21.93 -25.92 -23.52
CA LEU A 46 22.99 -24.93 -23.63
C LEU A 46 24.14 -25.43 -24.51
N ASP A 47 24.74 -24.49 -25.24
CA ASP A 47 25.92 -24.78 -26.07
C ASP A 47 27.16 -24.88 -25.15
N ASP A 48 28.07 -25.82 -25.47
CA ASP A 48 29.35 -25.99 -24.77
C ASP A 48 30.30 -24.83 -25.07
N GLY A 49 31.04 -24.35 -24.04
CA GLY A 49 32.12 -23.39 -24.24
C GLY A 49 31.73 -21.91 -24.20
N LEU A 50 30.61 -21.55 -23.56
CA LEU A 50 30.31 -20.14 -23.26
C LEU A 50 31.44 -19.52 -22.43
N GLN A 51 32.02 -18.38 -22.91
CA GLN A 51 33.06 -17.65 -22.20
C GLN A 51 32.60 -17.17 -20.84
N GLU A 52 33.49 -17.04 -19.85
CA GLU A 52 33.18 -16.68 -18.45
C GLU A 52 32.34 -15.41 -18.29
N GLY A 53 32.42 -14.44 -19.19
CA GLY A 53 31.62 -13.22 -19.24
C GLY A 53 30.25 -13.35 -19.93
N GLN A 54 29.98 -14.50 -20.59
CA GLN A 54 28.78 -14.76 -21.40
C GLN A 54 27.92 -15.89 -20.80
N ALA A 55 28.31 -16.40 -19.62
CA ALA A 55 27.59 -17.46 -18.95
C ALA A 55 26.20 -16.98 -18.51
N LEU A 56 25.17 -17.76 -18.85
CA LEU A 56 23.81 -17.54 -18.37
C LEU A 56 23.76 -17.68 -16.85
N ARG A 57 23.08 -16.74 -16.22
CA ARG A 57 22.83 -16.75 -14.76
C ARG A 57 21.33 -16.79 -14.52
N MET A 58 20.95 -17.26 -13.34
CA MET A 58 19.57 -17.13 -12.87
C MET A 58 19.12 -15.66 -12.95
N GLY A 59 17.94 -15.42 -13.53
CA GLY A 59 17.41 -14.08 -13.74
C GLY A 59 17.96 -13.33 -14.95
N SER A 60 18.83 -13.94 -15.77
CA SER A 60 19.28 -13.35 -17.05
C SER A 60 18.12 -13.24 -18.02
N LEU A 61 17.99 -12.08 -18.68
CA LEU A 61 17.04 -11.89 -19.77
C LEU A 61 17.61 -12.54 -21.05
N VAL A 62 16.77 -13.30 -21.72
CA VAL A 62 17.11 -14.01 -22.96
C VAL A 62 16.06 -13.76 -24.03
N ARG A 63 16.41 -14.04 -25.29
CA ARG A 63 15.50 -13.89 -26.41
C ARG A 63 15.57 -15.06 -27.36
N MET A 64 14.44 -15.36 -27.97
CA MET A 64 14.28 -16.42 -28.97
C MET A 64 13.45 -15.90 -30.13
N ARG A 65 13.69 -16.43 -31.31
CA ARG A 65 12.86 -16.13 -32.48
C ARG A 65 11.68 -17.08 -32.56
N ALA A 66 10.48 -16.53 -32.74
CA ALA A 66 9.24 -17.25 -33.04
C ALA A 66 8.60 -16.59 -34.26
N GLN A 67 8.41 -17.31 -35.36
CA GLN A 67 7.82 -16.81 -36.63
C GLN A 67 8.03 -15.30 -36.89
N ASP A 68 6.99 -14.48 -36.58
CA ASP A 68 6.97 -13.04 -36.83
C ASP A 68 7.18 -12.20 -35.54
N ALA A 69 7.77 -12.82 -34.50
CA ALA A 69 8.00 -12.17 -33.20
C ALA A 69 9.35 -12.59 -32.60
N THR A 70 9.89 -11.69 -31.78
CA THR A 70 10.98 -12.01 -30.87
C THR A 70 10.38 -12.18 -29.48
N VAL A 71 10.51 -13.37 -28.93
CA VAL A 71 10.02 -13.73 -27.59
C VAL A 71 11.16 -13.53 -26.60
N TYR A 72 10.82 -12.86 -25.49
CA TYR A 72 11.72 -12.62 -24.36
C TYR A 72 11.33 -13.52 -23.20
N GLY A 73 12.33 -14.04 -22.51
CA GLY A 73 12.18 -14.85 -21.32
C GLY A 73 13.27 -14.58 -20.30
N ILE A 74 13.08 -15.11 -19.11
CA ILE A 74 14.03 -15.02 -17.99
C ILE A 74 14.50 -16.44 -17.63
N VAL A 75 15.79 -16.58 -17.31
CA VAL A 75 16.35 -17.85 -16.85
C VAL A 75 15.83 -18.14 -15.44
N GLU A 76 15.04 -19.22 -15.32
CA GLU A 76 14.40 -19.64 -14.07
C GLU A 76 15.15 -20.79 -13.39
N GLY A 77 15.82 -21.62 -14.16
CA GLY A 77 16.55 -22.78 -13.67
C GLY A 77 17.75 -23.11 -14.53
N LEU A 78 18.80 -23.58 -13.90
CA LEU A 78 19.96 -24.18 -14.55
C LEU A 78 20.19 -25.55 -13.92
N SER A 79 20.30 -26.60 -14.72
CA SER A 79 20.49 -27.97 -14.27
C SER A 79 21.40 -28.75 -15.17
N THR A 80 22.10 -29.70 -14.55
CA THR A 80 22.88 -30.72 -15.28
C THR A 80 22.26 -32.06 -14.94
N PRO A 81 21.45 -32.67 -15.83
CA PRO A 81 20.88 -33.99 -15.60
C PRO A 81 21.97 -35.03 -15.31
N MET A 82 21.71 -35.93 -14.36
CA MET A 82 22.65 -37.04 -14.11
C MET A 82 22.81 -37.88 -15.40
N PRO A 83 24.06 -38.18 -15.82
CA PRO A 83 24.29 -38.98 -16.99
C PRO A 83 23.71 -40.39 -16.79
N SER A 84 23.06 -40.91 -17.83
CA SER A 84 22.73 -42.33 -17.90
C SER A 84 24.04 -43.14 -17.99
N LYS A 85 24.16 -44.22 -17.21
CA LYS A 85 25.34 -45.09 -17.12
C LYS A 85 25.86 -45.49 -18.54
N GLY A 86 27.02 -44.98 -18.96
CA GLY A 86 27.72 -45.33 -20.17
C GLY A 86 29.08 -44.64 -20.21
N ASP A 87 30.07 -45.24 -20.88
CA ASP A 87 31.47 -44.79 -20.89
C ASP A 87 31.74 -43.50 -21.69
N ASP A 88 30.76 -42.99 -22.46
CA ASP A 88 30.82 -41.71 -23.20
C ASP A 88 29.76 -40.73 -22.66
N VAL A 89 30.04 -40.14 -21.51
CA VAL A 89 29.12 -39.19 -20.84
C VAL A 89 29.40 -37.78 -21.38
N VAL A 90 28.52 -37.28 -22.23
CA VAL A 90 28.46 -35.84 -22.55
C VAL A 90 27.61 -35.18 -21.46
N GLU A 91 28.23 -34.30 -20.67
CA GLU A 91 27.51 -33.47 -19.73
C GLU A 91 26.59 -32.53 -20.50
N MET A 92 25.28 -32.64 -20.30
CA MET A 92 24.31 -31.75 -20.92
C MET A 92 23.89 -30.70 -19.88
N HIS A 93 23.99 -29.42 -20.25
CA HIS A 93 23.52 -28.32 -19.43
C HIS A 93 22.17 -27.84 -19.96
N LEU A 94 21.18 -27.79 -19.08
CA LEU A 94 19.82 -27.34 -19.39
C LEU A 94 19.51 -26.02 -18.68
N ALA A 95 18.82 -25.12 -19.39
CA ALA A 95 18.23 -23.93 -18.83
C ALA A 95 16.70 -24.01 -18.96
N GLU A 96 16.00 -23.70 -17.88
CA GLU A 96 14.57 -23.47 -17.88
C GLU A 96 14.31 -21.97 -18.02
N ILE A 97 13.50 -21.59 -19.02
CA ILE A 97 13.23 -20.21 -19.40
C ILE A 97 11.74 -19.95 -19.21
N GLY A 98 11.39 -19.05 -18.29
CA GLY A 98 10.04 -18.53 -18.15
C GLY A 98 9.77 -17.43 -19.19
N LEU A 99 8.68 -17.54 -19.94
CA LEU A 99 8.34 -16.59 -20.98
C LEU A 99 7.71 -15.33 -20.39
N LEU A 100 8.20 -14.14 -20.79
CA LEU A 100 7.74 -12.84 -20.28
C LEU A 100 6.81 -12.13 -21.28
N GLY A 101 7.19 -12.10 -22.54
CA GLY A 101 6.46 -11.36 -23.55
C GLY A 101 7.14 -11.38 -24.91
N GLU A 102 6.61 -10.60 -25.84
CA GLU A 102 7.08 -10.57 -27.21
C GLU A 102 7.19 -9.15 -27.78
N VAL A 103 8.06 -9.01 -28.78
CA VAL A 103 8.07 -7.87 -29.71
C VAL A 103 7.76 -8.43 -31.08
N ARG A 104 6.64 -7.98 -31.68
CA ARG A 104 6.24 -8.37 -33.03
C ARG A 104 7.01 -7.57 -34.08
N ASP A 105 7.30 -8.21 -35.20
CA ASP A 105 7.84 -7.53 -36.38
C ASP A 105 6.74 -6.62 -36.94
N GLY A 106 6.98 -5.32 -36.94
CA GLY A 106 6.06 -4.32 -37.45
C GLY A 106 6.65 -3.61 -38.66
N THR A 107 5.78 -3.09 -39.52
CA THR A 107 6.17 -2.27 -40.67
C THR A 107 6.50 -0.84 -40.27
N THR A 108 6.12 -0.41 -39.06
CA THR A 108 6.33 0.94 -38.54
C THR A 108 7.06 0.91 -37.18
N ALA A 109 7.94 1.89 -36.96
CA ALA A 109 8.73 2.00 -35.73
C ALA A 109 7.89 2.05 -34.42
N GLY A 110 6.59 2.39 -34.51
CA GLY A 110 5.66 2.41 -33.38
C GLY A 110 5.08 1.03 -33.01
N GLU A 111 5.18 0.03 -33.89
CA GLU A 111 4.63 -1.31 -33.69
C GLU A 111 5.65 -2.26 -33.03
N CYS A 112 6.94 -1.96 -33.10
CA CYS A 112 8.02 -2.74 -32.49
C CYS A 112 8.16 -2.44 -30.98
N ARG A 113 7.10 -2.67 -30.20
CA ARG A 113 7.11 -2.49 -28.75
C ARG A 113 6.95 -3.80 -28.02
N PHE A 114 7.67 -3.94 -26.93
CA PHE A 114 7.48 -5.07 -26.02
C PHE A 114 6.04 -5.08 -25.48
N ARG A 115 5.43 -6.27 -25.50
CA ARG A 115 4.12 -6.55 -24.92
C ARG A 115 4.23 -7.78 -24.02
N ARG A 116 3.60 -7.72 -22.86
CA ARG A 116 3.45 -8.89 -22.00
C ARG A 116 2.62 -9.96 -22.67
N GLY A 117 2.96 -11.21 -22.35
CA GLY A 117 2.32 -12.38 -22.92
C GLY A 117 2.92 -12.74 -24.29
N VAL A 118 2.87 -14.01 -24.60
CA VAL A 118 3.45 -14.60 -25.80
C VAL A 118 2.32 -15.20 -26.63
N SER A 119 2.16 -14.72 -27.85
CA SER A 119 1.16 -15.25 -28.78
C SER A 119 1.69 -16.38 -29.65
N GLN A 120 3.01 -16.41 -29.87
CA GLN A 120 3.69 -17.43 -30.66
C GLN A 120 4.81 -18.05 -29.82
N ILE A 121 4.59 -19.28 -29.38
CA ILE A 121 5.57 -20.02 -28.58
C ILE A 121 6.74 -20.43 -29.48
N PRO A 122 8.02 -20.28 -29.02
CA PRO A 122 9.17 -20.74 -29.77
C PRO A 122 9.08 -22.24 -30.09
N THR A 123 9.43 -22.59 -31.32
CA THR A 123 9.44 -24.00 -31.78
C THR A 123 10.69 -24.73 -31.29
N LEU A 124 10.68 -26.07 -31.39
CA LEU A 124 11.88 -26.87 -31.19
C LEU A 124 12.99 -26.39 -32.12
N ASP A 125 14.23 -26.50 -31.65
CA ASP A 125 15.44 -26.01 -32.31
C ASP A 125 15.54 -24.47 -32.48
N ALA A 126 14.57 -23.67 -31.98
CA ALA A 126 14.74 -22.23 -31.95
C ALA A 126 15.99 -21.85 -31.13
N VAL A 127 16.79 -20.94 -31.66
CA VAL A 127 18.06 -20.54 -31.05
C VAL A 127 17.81 -19.54 -29.91
N LEU A 128 18.44 -19.79 -28.76
CA LEU A 128 18.47 -18.89 -27.61
C LEU A 128 19.67 -17.94 -27.73
N TYR A 129 19.40 -16.65 -27.52
CA TYR A 129 20.41 -15.61 -27.43
C TYR A 129 20.33 -14.90 -26.07
N LEU A 130 21.48 -14.47 -25.55
CA LEU A 130 21.50 -13.52 -24.43
C LEU A 130 20.93 -12.18 -24.91
N ALA A 131 20.05 -11.57 -24.09
CA ALA A 131 19.49 -10.27 -24.41
C ALA A 131 20.58 -9.18 -24.38
N SER A 132 20.61 -8.32 -25.39
CA SER A 132 21.49 -7.15 -25.42
C SER A 132 21.02 -6.09 -24.41
N GLN A 133 21.89 -5.12 -24.11
CA GLN A 133 21.48 -3.98 -23.24
C GLN A 133 20.30 -3.18 -23.80
N ASN A 134 20.18 -3.10 -25.13
CA ASN A 134 19.03 -2.45 -25.78
C ASN A 134 17.75 -3.27 -25.59
N ASP A 135 17.83 -4.59 -25.65
CA ASP A 135 16.71 -5.48 -25.34
C ASP A 135 16.24 -5.29 -23.91
N VAL A 136 17.18 -5.29 -22.95
CA VAL A 136 16.88 -5.08 -21.51
C VAL A 136 16.18 -3.72 -21.32
N LYS A 137 16.72 -2.65 -21.89
CA LYS A 137 16.08 -1.33 -21.82
C LYS A 137 14.68 -1.33 -22.44
N SER A 138 14.48 -2.03 -23.55
CA SER A 138 13.18 -2.12 -24.24
C SER A 138 12.15 -2.90 -23.44
N VAL A 139 12.54 -4.00 -22.80
CA VAL A 139 11.65 -4.86 -22.02
C VAL A 139 11.24 -4.20 -20.70
N TYR A 140 12.16 -3.51 -20.05
CA TYR A 140 11.92 -2.83 -18.76
C TYR A 140 11.47 -1.37 -18.91
N ALA A 141 11.39 -0.81 -20.11
CA ALA A 141 10.87 0.52 -20.34
C ALA A 141 9.34 0.57 -20.25
N ILE A 142 8.83 1.65 -19.69
CA ILE A 142 7.42 2.00 -19.76
C ILE A 142 7.28 3.10 -20.81
N PRO A 143 6.56 2.87 -21.92
CA PRO A 143 6.53 3.82 -23.04
C PRO A 143 5.73 5.11 -22.78
N ASN A 144 5.16 5.29 -21.59
CA ASN A 144 4.33 6.44 -21.23
C ASN A 144 5.09 7.45 -20.36
N ARG A 145 4.73 8.75 -20.50
CA ARG A 145 5.29 9.84 -19.69
C ARG A 145 4.93 9.77 -18.21
N ASN A 146 3.89 9.00 -17.82
CA ASN A 146 3.41 8.86 -16.44
C ASN A 146 4.12 7.72 -15.72
N GLN A 147 5.44 7.79 -15.62
CA GLN A 147 6.26 6.81 -14.91
C GLN A 147 7.16 7.48 -13.88
N ILE A 148 7.49 6.74 -12.84
CA ILE A 148 8.51 7.12 -11.85
C ILE A 148 9.66 6.12 -11.87
N ILE A 149 10.86 6.60 -11.58
CA ILE A 149 12.04 5.78 -11.35
C ILE A 149 12.24 5.69 -9.84
N VAL A 150 12.31 4.44 -9.33
CA VAL A 150 12.45 4.18 -7.89
C VAL A 150 13.79 3.53 -7.52
N GLY A 151 14.63 3.27 -8.50
CA GLY A 151 15.93 2.63 -8.31
C GLY A 151 16.40 1.97 -9.58
N SER A 152 17.06 0.83 -9.47
CA SER A 152 17.61 0.08 -10.59
C SER A 152 17.31 -1.42 -10.50
N LEU A 153 17.48 -2.13 -11.58
CA LEU A 153 17.42 -3.59 -11.56
C LEU A 153 18.56 -4.17 -10.71
N HIS A 154 18.28 -5.25 -9.99
CA HIS A 154 19.31 -5.94 -9.21
C HIS A 154 20.49 -6.45 -10.07
N ASN A 155 20.18 -7.00 -11.24
CA ASN A 155 21.18 -7.60 -12.12
C ASN A 155 21.95 -6.58 -12.97
N ASP A 156 21.43 -5.36 -13.17
CA ASP A 156 22.10 -4.29 -13.92
C ASP A 156 21.71 -2.91 -13.34
N ALA A 157 22.64 -2.31 -12.60
CA ALA A 157 22.46 -1.01 -11.97
C ALA A 157 22.28 0.15 -12.98
N ASN A 158 22.59 -0.04 -14.26
CA ASN A 158 22.42 0.98 -15.30
C ASN A 158 20.98 0.98 -15.88
N VAL A 159 20.17 -0.02 -15.55
CA VAL A 159 18.78 -0.11 -16.02
C VAL A 159 17.85 0.39 -14.93
N PRO A 160 17.11 1.49 -15.18
CA PRO A 160 16.22 2.06 -14.19
C PRO A 160 15.03 1.14 -13.93
N ALA A 161 14.65 1.01 -12.66
CA ALA A 161 13.41 0.36 -12.24
C ALA A 161 12.25 1.38 -12.35
N CYS A 162 11.45 1.21 -13.40
CA CYS A 162 10.32 2.09 -13.72
C CYS A 162 9.01 1.52 -13.20
N ILE A 163 8.13 2.40 -12.69
CA ILE A 163 6.78 2.11 -12.24
C ILE A 163 5.80 3.02 -12.97
N SER A 164 4.73 2.46 -13.55
CA SER A 164 3.61 3.21 -14.11
C SER A 164 2.74 3.79 -13.00
N ILE A 165 2.58 5.10 -12.94
CA ILE A 165 1.76 5.77 -11.92
C ILE A 165 0.30 5.35 -12.06
N ASP A 166 -0.25 5.42 -13.28
CA ASP A 166 -1.67 5.14 -13.52
C ASP A 166 -2.02 3.69 -13.21
N ASP A 167 -1.19 2.72 -13.65
CA ASP A 167 -1.44 1.31 -13.38
C ASP A 167 -1.25 0.96 -11.90
N LEU A 168 -0.32 1.63 -11.20
CA LEU A 168 -0.15 1.49 -9.76
C LEU A 168 -1.35 2.02 -8.98
N LEU A 169 -1.79 3.25 -9.29
CA LEU A 169 -2.81 3.93 -8.52
C LEU A 169 -4.24 3.54 -8.90
N CYS A 170 -4.49 3.16 -10.16
CA CYS A 170 -5.83 2.76 -10.57
C CYS A 170 -6.27 1.39 -10.03
N LYS A 171 -5.35 0.54 -9.55
CA LYS A 171 -5.63 -0.87 -9.26
C LYS A 171 -5.08 -1.37 -7.94
N HIS A 172 -4.83 -0.50 -6.99
CA HIS A 172 -4.29 -0.80 -5.66
C HIS A 172 -2.90 -1.48 -5.69
N PHE A 173 -2.13 -1.29 -4.65
CA PHE A 173 -0.81 -1.88 -4.54
C PHE A 173 -0.49 -2.33 -3.11
N ALA A 174 0.47 -3.25 -2.96
CA ALA A 174 0.94 -3.71 -1.67
C ALA A 174 2.47 -3.70 -1.56
N LEU A 175 2.99 -3.33 -0.39
CA LEU A 175 4.37 -3.51 0.02
C LEU A 175 4.39 -4.51 1.17
N LEU A 176 5.00 -5.68 0.94
CA LEU A 176 4.94 -6.81 1.85
C LEU A 176 6.34 -7.29 2.22
N GLY A 177 6.59 -7.61 3.47
CA GLY A 177 7.87 -8.10 3.93
C GLY A 177 8.11 -7.87 5.42
N THR A 178 9.15 -8.46 5.98
CA THR A 178 9.48 -8.38 7.41
C THR A 178 9.85 -6.95 7.84
N THR A 179 9.95 -6.73 9.15
CA THR A 179 10.37 -5.44 9.72
C THR A 179 11.82 -5.13 9.34
N GLY A 180 12.15 -3.86 9.09
CA GLY A 180 13.52 -3.39 8.86
C GLY A 180 14.08 -3.66 7.46
N VAL A 181 13.29 -4.19 6.52
CA VAL A 181 13.74 -4.48 5.13
C VAL A 181 13.64 -3.26 4.19
N GLY A 182 13.08 -2.14 4.66
CA GLY A 182 13.00 -0.90 3.88
C GLY A 182 11.64 -0.56 3.29
N LYS A 183 10.53 -1.23 3.70
CA LYS A 183 9.18 -0.94 3.19
C LYS A 183 8.77 0.53 3.33
N SER A 184 8.94 1.12 4.52
CA SER A 184 8.57 2.51 4.79
C SER A 184 9.43 3.49 3.97
N CYS A 185 10.72 3.18 3.76
CA CYS A 185 11.59 3.96 2.86
C CYS A 185 11.15 3.86 1.40
N ALA A 186 10.82 2.65 0.93
CA ALA A 186 10.33 2.44 -0.43
C ALA A 186 9.00 3.16 -0.68
N LEU A 187 8.06 3.08 0.28
CA LEU A 187 6.80 3.82 0.21
C LEU A 187 7.05 5.33 0.12
N THR A 188 7.90 5.86 0.99
CA THR A 188 8.25 7.29 0.98
C THR A 188 8.84 7.71 -0.36
N LEU A 189 9.73 6.90 -0.93
CA LEU A 189 10.32 7.16 -2.24
C LEU A 189 9.26 7.16 -3.35
N ILE A 190 8.41 6.13 -3.40
CA ILE A 190 7.33 6.01 -4.39
C ILE A 190 6.41 7.23 -4.31
N LEU A 191 5.90 7.56 -3.12
CA LEU A 191 5.00 8.71 -2.93
C LEU A 191 5.69 10.03 -3.27
N THR A 192 6.95 10.22 -2.88
CA THR A 192 7.72 11.41 -3.21
C THR A 192 7.85 11.59 -4.72
N ARG A 193 8.22 10.53 -5.45
CA ARG A 193 8.34 10.57 -6.92
C ARG A 193 7.01 10.83 -7.62
N ILE A 194 5.91 10.25 -7.13
CA ILE A 194 4.56 10.52 -7.65
C ILE A 194 4.19 12.00 -7.43
N LEU A 195 4.40 12.51 -6.20
CA LEU A 195 4.03 13.88 -5.85
C LEU A 195 4.97 14.95 -6.46
N GLU A 196 6.16 14.58 -6.92
CA GLU A 196 7.01 15.44 -7.76
C GLU A 196 6.39 15.69 -9.14
N GLN A 197 5.73 14.68 -9.72
CA GLN A 197 5.02 14.83 -10.99
C GLN A 197 3.58 15.32 -10.83
N SER A 198 2.96 15.04 -9.68
CA SER A 198 1.56 15.36 -9.39
C SER A 198 1.43 16.13 -8.08
N PRO A 199 1.87 17.43 -8.04
CA PRO A 199 1.95 18.22 -6.80
C PRO A 199 0.60 18.53 -6.15
N ASN A 200 -0.51 18.36 -6.87
CA ASN A 200 -1.88 18.54 -6.38
C ASN A 200 -2.57 17.20 -6.05
N GLY A 201 -1.81 16.13 -5.87
CA GLY A 201 -2.36 14.84 -5.46
C GLY A 201 -3.06 14.90 -4.10
N HIS A 202 -3.88 13.91 -3.82
CA HIS A 202 -4.61 13.77 -2.56
C HIS A 202 -4.23 12.42 -1.94
N VAL A 203 -3.39 12.46 -0.92
CA VAL A 203 -2.90 11.24 -0.24
C VAL A 203 -3.22 11.32 1.25
N LEU A 204 -3.84 10.28 1.77
CA LEU A 204 -3.99 10.05 3.21
C LEU A 204 -3.20 8.82 3.61
N LEU A 205 -2.21 8.99 4.48
CA LEU A 205 -1.41 7.92 5.06
C LEU A 205 -1.80 7.70 6.52
N LEU A 206 -2.27 6.50 6.85
CA LEU A 206 -2.53 6.06 8.22
C LEU A 206 -1.24 5.46 8.80
N ASP A 207 -0.67 6.13 9.80
CA ASP A 207 0.63 5.82 10.40
C ASP A 207 0.49 5.37 11.86
N PRO A 208 0.34 4.06 12.14
CA PRO A 208 0.16 3.55 13.49
C PRO A 208 1.42 3.57 14.35
N HIS A 209 2.57 3.83 13.76
CA HIS A 209 3.86 3.81 14.45
C HIS A 209 4.54 5.19 14.55
N GLY A 210 4.02 6.22 13.87
CA GLY A 210 4.59 7.57 13.85
C GLY A 210 5.95 7.63 13.11
N GLU A 211 6.16 6.76 12.11
CA GLU A 211 7.42 6.67 11.38
C GLU A 211 7.62 7.78 10.35
N TYR A 212 6.52 8.32 9.78
CA TYR A 212 6.56 9.21 8.62
C TYR A 212 6.60 10.71 8.97
N GLY A 213 6.71 11.07 10.25
CA GLY A 213 6.56 12.44 10.73
C GLY A 213 7.40 13.51 10.02
N GLN A 214 8.58 13.18 9.51
CA GLN A 214 9.45 14.14 8.79
C GLN A 214 9.78 13.68 7.35
N ALA A 215 9.35 12.50 6.97
CA ALA A 215 9.78 11.87 5.72
C ALA A 215 9.41 12.67 4.45
N PHE A 216 8.30 13.41 4.49
CA PHE A 216 7.81 14.20 3.35
C PHE A 216 8.10 15.71 3.47
N GLY A 217 8.74 16.16 4.57
CA GLY A 217 9.07 17.57 4.82
C GLY A 217 7.84 18.48 4.72
N ASP A 218 8.00 19.64 4.08
CA ASP A 218 6.94 20.65 3.96
C ASP A 218 5.75 20.21 3.08
N ARG A 219 5.85 19.09 2.38
CA ARG A 219 4.77 18.56 1.53
C ARG A 219 3.70 17.78 2.32
N ALA A 220 3.93 17.54 3.61
CA ALA A 220 2.97 16.83 4.45
C ALA A 220 2.24 17.76 5.43
N GLU A 221 0.97 17.44 5.66
CA GLU A 221 0.22 17.91 6.82
C GLU A 221 0.21 16.78 7.86
N HIS A 222 0.72 17.08 9.05
CA HIS A 222 0.77 16.11 10.15
C HIS A 222 -0.46 16.25 11.04
N LEU A 223 -1.30 15.23 11.01
CA LEU A 223 -2.49 15.13 11.81
C LEU A 223 -2.20 14.21 13.00
N THR A 224 -2.28 14.76 14.21
CA THR A 224 -2.14 14.03 15.46
C THR A 224 -3.42 14.17 16.28
N VAL A 225 -3.60 13.36 17.32
CA VAL A 225 -4.73 13.51 18.24
C VAL A 225 -4.79 14.87 18.95
N ASP A 226 -3.68 15.60 19.00
CA ASP A 226 -3.59 16.93 19.60
C ASP A 226 -3.98 18.03 18.59
N THR A 227 -3.68 17.86 17.31
CA THR A 227 -3.90 18.88 16.26
C THR A 227 -5.14 18.63 15.43
N PHE A 228 -5.62 17.40 15.36
CA PHE A 228 -6.77 16.99 14.58
C PHE A 228 -7.85 16.39 15.46
N ARG A 229 -9.08 16.87 15.30
CA ARG A 229 -10.26 16.37 16.00
C ARG A 229 -11.13 15.61 15.02
N LEU A 230 -11.37 14.32 15.29
CA LEU A 230 -12.32 13.49 14.56
C LEU A 230 -13.65 13.48 15.30
N PRO A 231 -14.66 14.28 14.87
CA PRO A 231 -15.90 14.39 15.63
C PRO A 231 -16.65 13.06 15.70
N PHE A 232 -17.13 12.69 16.89
CA PHE A 232 -17.87 11.45 17.12
C PHE A 232 -19.16 11.33 16.27
N TRP A 233 -19.78 12.45 15.87
CA TRP A 233 -20.97 12.44 15.02
C TRP A 233 -20.71 12.01 13.57
N LEU A 234 -19.43 11.86 13.17
CA LEU A 234 -19.03 11.24 11.91
C LEU A 234 -19.14 9.72 11.95
N THR A 235 -19.24 9.11 13.12
CA THR A 235 -19.47 7.66 13.20
C THR A 235 -20.85 7.30 12.64
N ASN A 236 -20.92 6.18 11.91
CA ASN A 236 -22.19 5.54 11.64
C ASN A 236 -22.72 4.83 12.89
N PHE A 237 -23.94 4.34 12.85
CA PHE A 237 -24.54 3.73 14.03
C PHE A 237 -23.86 2.44 14.48
N GLU A 238 -23.35 1.65 13.55
CA GLU A 238 -22.60 0.43 13.86
C GLU A 238 -21.27 0.73 14.58
N GLU A 239 -20.52 1.72 14.08
CA GLU A 239 -19.30 2.22 14.73
C GLU A 239 -19.60 2.79 16.12
N MET A 240 -20.70 3.53 16.26
CA MET A 240 -21.16 4.08 17.56
C MET A 240 -21.49 2.96 18.56
N ILE A 241 -22.18 1.90 18.13
CA ILE A 241 -22.48 0.75 18.99
C ILE A 241 -21.19 0.11 19.50
N GLU A 242 -20.20 -0.04 18.66
CA GLU A 242 -18.91 -0.60 19.05
C GLU A 242 -18.19 0.27 20.08
N ILE A 243 -18.21 1.59 19.90
CA ILE A 243 -17.60 2.52 20.86
C ILE A 243 -18.33 2.45 22.21
N VAL A 244 -19.67 2.51 22.18
CA VAL A 244 -20.48 2.64 23.41
C VAL A 244 -20.59 1.32 24.15
N PHE A 245 -20.77 0.21 23.44
CA PHE A 245 -21.10 -1.09 24.05
C PHE A 245 -19.97 -2.12 23.94
N GLY A 246 -19.13 -2.05 22.92
CA GLY A 246 -18.02 -2.98 22.71
C GLY A 246 -18.48 -4.44 22.72
N ALA A 247 -17.80 -5.28 23.49
CA ALA A 247 -18.13 -6.71 23.62
C ALA A 247 -19.53 -6.97 24.22
N ALA A 248 -20.07 -6.03 25.00
CA ALA A 248 -21.39 -6.18 25.63
C ALA A 248 -22.57 -5.98 24.68
N LYS A 249 -22.35 -5.60 23.42
CA LYS A 249 -23.41 -5.30 22.45
C LYS A 249 -24.43 -6.42 22.25
N ARG A 250 -24.00 -7.70 22.37
CA ARG A 250 -24.89 -8.87 22.21
C ARG A 250 -25.96 -8.94 23.30
N GLU A 251 -25.68 -8.43 24.49
CA GLU A 251 -26.56 -8.47 25.67
C GLU A 251 -27.41 -7.19 25.81
N MET A 252 -27.09 -6.13 25.02
CA MET A 252 -27.67 -4.79 25.20
C MET A 252 -28.57 -4.37 24.04
N VAL A 253 -29.41 -5.29 23.57
CA VAL A 253 -30.27 -5.05 22.40
C VAL A 253 -31.27 -3.91 22.66
N ALA A 254 -31.84 -3.83 23.85
CA ALA A 254 -32.82 -2.78 24.22
C ALA A 254 -32.15 -1.41 24.22
N GLU A 255 -30.95 -1.31 24.82
CA GLU A 255 -30.16 -0.08 24.86
C GLU A 255 -29.77 0.40 23.46
N ILE A 256 -29.40 -0.53 22.59
CA ILE A 256 -29.05 -0.22 21.19
C ILE A 256 -30.25 0.36 20.46
N MET A 257 -31.43 -0.20 20.61
CA MET A 257 -32.65 0.33 20.00
C MET A 257 -32.99 1.73 20.47
N LEU A 258 -32.92 1.95 21.81
CA LEU A 258 -33.16 3.27 22.41
C LEU A 258 -32.09 4.30 21.97
N LEU A 259 -30.81 3.92 21.93
CA LEU A 259 -29.74 4.80 21.49
C LEU A 259 -29.94 5.21 20.02
N ARG A 260 -30.44 4.31 19.16
CA ARG A 260 -30.72 4.60 17.75
C ARG A 260 -31.75 5.72 17.59
N GLU A 261 -32.85 5.66 18.35
CA GLU A 261 -33.87 6.69 18.33
C GLU A 261 -33.32 8.02 18.85
N LEU A 262 -32.63 7.99 20.00
CA LEU A 262 -32.05 9.19 20.62
C LEU A 262 -31.04 9.90 19.67
N VAL A 263 -30.16 9.15 19.01
CA VAL A 263 -29.17 9.72 18.06
C VAL A 263 -29.87 10.33 16.86
N ARG A 264 -30.84 9.63 16.26
CA ARG A 264 -31.63 10.16 15.15
C ARG A 264 -32.33 11.46 15.54
N ASP A 265 -33.03 11.49 16.68
CA ASP A 265 -33.73 12.66 17.15
C ASP A 265 -32.78 13.83 17.48
N ALA A 266 -31.58 13.54 17.98
CA ALA A 266 -30.56 14.54 18.21
C ALA A 266 -30.07 15.18 16.90
N LYS A 267 -29.85 14.36 15.84
CA LYS A 267 -29.48 14.82 14.50
C LYS A 267 -30.58 15.67 13.86
N VAL A 268 -31.84 15.23 13.95
CA VAL A 268 -33.01 15.97 13.43
C VAL A 268 -33.16 17.33 14.06
N LYS A 269 -32.90 17.46 15.38
CA LYS A 269 -32.95 18.76 16.10
C LYS A 269 -31.87 19.75 15.68
N PHE A 270 -30.75 19.26 15.15
CA PHE A 270 -29.67 20.10 14.63
C PHE A 270 -29.96 20.59 13.20
N ALA A 271 -30.64 19.79 12.42
CA ALA A 271 -30.94 20.07 11.03
C ALA A 271 -32.04 21.13 10.85
N SER A 272 -32.08 21.71 9.67
CA SER A 272 -33.20 22.58 9.30
C SER A 272 -34.51 21.77 9.20
N PRO A 273 -35.69 22.38 9.43
CA PRO A 273 -36.97 21.68 9.28
C PRO A 273 -37.19 21.07 7.89
N ALA A 274 -36.61 21.67 6.84
CA ALA A 274 -36.70 21.16 5.47
C ALA A 274 -35.91 19.86 5.28
N ASP A 275 -34.85 19.67 6.05
CA ASP A 275 -33.94 18.53 5.92
C ASP A 275 -34.31 17.36 6.85
N ALA A 276 -35.19 17.60 7.82
CA ALA A 276 -35.54 16.61 8.86
C ALA A 276 -36.07 15.27 8.30
N SER A 277 -36.74 15.29 7.16
CA SER A 277 -37.39 14.11 6.57
C SER A 277 -36.42 13.06 6.01
N TRP A 278 -35.23 13.44 5.55
CA TRP A 278 -34.25 12.52 4.98
C TRP A 278 -33.13 12.11 5.94
N ILE A 279 -33.11 12.70 7.16
CA ILE A 279 -32.08 12.37 8.15
C ILE A 279 -32.32 10.98 8.74
N THR A 280 -31.30 10.15 8.61
CA THR A 280 -31.22 8.83 9.24
C THR A 280 -30.23 8.87 10.41
N VAL A 281 -30.13 7.77 11.13
CA VAL A 281 -29.12 7.61 12.18
C VAL A 281 -27.69 7.67 11.64
N ASP A 282 -27.49 7.30 10.36
CA ASP A 282 -26.17 7.25 9.71
C ASP A 282 -25.81 8.53 8.95
N THR A 283 -26.77 9.44 8.74
CA THR A 283 -26.49 10.73 8.09
C THR A 283 -25.45 11.52 8.89
N PRO A 284 -24.34 12.00 8.27
CA PRO A 284 -23.26 12.71 8.97
C PRO A 284 -23.66 14.16 9.28
N VAL A 285 -24.58 14.32 10.22
CA VAL A 285 -25.05 15.61 10.73
C VAL A 285 -24.55 15.78 12.15
N PRO A 286 -23.98 16.95 12.51
CA PRO A 286 -23.53 17.23 13.86
C PRO A 286 -24.67 17.11 14.89
N TYR A 287 -24.34 16.63 16.07
CA TYR A 287 -25.21 16.69 17.24
C TYR A 287 -24.38 16.75 18.50
N SER A 288 -24.98 17.25 19.59
CA SER A 288 -24.31 17.42 20.88
C SER A 288 -24.64 16.28 21.82
N LEU A 289 -23.63 15.75 22.50
CA LEU A 289 -23.83 14.79 23.60
C LEU A 289 -24.64 15.40 24.75
N ALA A 290 -24.57 16.73 24.97
CA ALA A 290 -25.41 17.42 25.95
C ALA A 290 -26.89 17.35 25.56
N VAL A 291 -27.20 17.44 24.25
CA VAL A 291 -28.58 17.25 23.76
C VAL A 291 -29.02 15.82 23.97
N LEU A 292 -28.16 14.86 23.65
CA LEU A 292 -28.44 13.43 23.85
C LEU A 292 -28.68 13.10 25.31
N ASN A 293 -27.83 13.56 26.23
CA ASN A 293 -28.01 13.38 27.67
C ASN A 293 -29.31 13.99 28.18
N ARG A 294 -29.68 15.20 27.71
CA ARG A 294 -30.96 15.84 28.07
C ARG A 294 -32.16 15.04 27.57
N GLN A 295 -32.08 14.45 26.39
CA GLN A 295 -33.13 13.56 25.87
C GLN A 295 -33.30 12.32 26.76
N ILE A 296 -32.17 11.73 27.19
CA ILE A 296 -32.18 10.59 28.14
C ILE A 296 -32.83 11.00 29.46
N ASP A 297 -32.46 12.16 30.02
CA ASP A 297 -33.03 12.64 31.28
C ASP A 297 -34.55 12.88 31.15
N ASN A 298 -35.00 13.49 30.06
CA ASN A 298 -36.42 13.69 29.79
C ASN A 298 -37.18 12.36 29.65
N ALA A 299 -36.56 11.35 28.97
CA ALA A 299 -37.16 10.03 28.82
C ALA A 299 -37.30 9.31 30.17
N MET A 300 -36.29 9.40 31.05
CA MET A 300 -36.33 8.83 32.39
C MET A 300 -37.37 9.53 33.30
N GLY A 301 -37.67 10.81 33.05
CA GLY A 301 -38.72 11.58 33.80
C GLY A 301 -40.14 11.28 33.31
N SER A 302 -40.33 10.60 32.19
CA SER A 302 -41.66 10.29 31.61
C SER A 302 -42.28 9.08 32.29
N LEU A 303 -43.54 9.21 32.66
CA LEU A 303 -44.32 8.14 33.32
C LEU A 303 -44.53 6.93 32.41
N ASP A 304 -44.60 7.14 31.10
CA ASP A 304 -44.87 6.10 30.10
C ASP A 304 -43.65 5.21 29.83
N LYS A 305 -42.43 5.67 30.22
CA LYS A 305 -41.17 4.98 29.95
C LYS A 305 -40.52 4.34 31.18
N ARG A 306 -41.29 4.11 32.26
CA ARG A 306 -40.75 3.56 33.52
C ARG A 306 -40.02 2.22 33.37
N ALA A 307 -40.50 1.35 32.51
CA ALA A 307 -39.89 0.04 32.25
C ALA A 307 -38.51 0.16 31.57
N GLU A 308 -38.23 1.23 30.83
CA GLU A 308 -37.00 1.48 30.10
C GLU A 308 -35.93 2.23 30.90
N ILE A 309 -36.27 2.76 32.09
CA ILE A 309 -35.35 3.56 32.93
C ILE A 309 -34.00 2.87 33.14
N PRO A 310 -33.91 1.57 33.47
CA PRO A 310 -32.60 0.91 33.63
C PRO A 310 -31.75 0.92 32.38
N ALA A 311 -32.35 0.81 31.19
CA ALA A 311 -31.63 0.85 29.90
C ALA A 311 -31.10 2.28 29.63
N TYR A 312 -31.91 3.31 29.88
CA TYR A 312 -31.45 4.72 29.77
C TYR A 312 -30.31 5.04 30.74
N GLN A 313 -30.36 4.53 31.98
CA GLN A 313 -29.29 4.70 32.97
C GLN A 313 -27.98 4.06 32.48
N ARG A 314 -28.04 2.86 31.90
CA ARG A 314 -26.86 2.18 31.34
C ARG A 314 -26.26 2.94 30.16
N ILE A 315 -27.08 3.44 29.22
CA ILE A 315 -26.62 4.28 28.11
C ILE A 315 -25.94 5.54 28.68
N LYS A 316 -26.58 6.26 29.61
CA LYS A 316 -26.01 7.47 30.19
C LYS A 316 -24.68 7.23 30.88
N SER A 317 -24.58 6.17 31.68
CA SER A 317 -23.34 5.80 32.35
C SER A 317 -22.20 5.51 31.36
N ARG A 318 -22.48 4.80 30.27
CA ARG A 318 -21.47 4.51 29.23
C ARG A 318 -21.03 5.77 28.48
N LEU A 319 -21.97 6.63 28.11
CA LEU A 319 -21.62 7.91 27.44
C LEU A 319 -20.79 8.81 28.38
N ALA A 320 -21.13 8.85 29.67
CA ALA A 320 -20.35 9.60 30.68
C ALA A 320 -18.93 9.04 30.83
N ALA A 321 -18.77 7.70 30.82
CA ALA A 321 -17.46 7.06 30.85
C ALA A 321 -16.60 7.45 29.64
N LEU A 322 -17.19 7.45 28.44
CA LEU A 322 -16.47 7.88 27.21
C LEU A 322 -16.06 9.35 27.25
N GLN A 323 -16.91 10.23 27.79
CA GLN A 323 -16.60 11.66 27.92
C GLN A 323 -15.51 11.94 28.97
N SER A 324 -15.44 11.14 30.02
CA SER A 324 -14.45 11.29 31.10
C SER A 324 -13.10 10.63 30.76
N ASP A 325 -13.06 9.75 29.75
CA ASP A 325 -11.83 9.07 29.34
C ASP A 325 -11.04 9.94 28.37
N GLY A 326 -9.90 10.45 28.82
CA GLY A 326 -9.01 11.31 28.03
C GLY A 326 -8.53 10.67 26.70
N ARG A 327 -8.55 9.33 26.59
CA ARG A 327 -8.18 8.61 25.38
C ARG A 327 -9.13 8.89 24.20
N TYR A 328 -10.39 9.21 24.51
CA TYR A 328 -11.43 9.57 23.54
C TYR A 328 -11.60 11.09 23.37
N GLY A 329 -10.79 11.90 24.05
CA GLY A 329 -10.94 13.35 24.06
C GLY A 329 -10.93 13.99 22.66
N PHE A 330 -10.10 13.47 21.74
CA PHE A 330 -10.02 13.97 20.36
C PHE A 330 -11.32 13.70 19.55
N MET A 331 -12.20 12.80 20.01
CA MET A 331 -13.50 12.51 19.39
C MET A 331 -14.68 13.13 20.15
N PHE A 332 -14.64 13.11 21.50
CA PHE A 332 -15.79 13.39 22.36
C PHE A 332 -15.68 14.71 23.14
N ASP A 333 -14.66 15.54 22.90
CA ASP A 333 -14.52 16.83 23.56
C ASP A 333 -15.71 17.75 23.25
N THR A 334 -16.22 18.38 24.28
CA THR A 334 -17.45 19.21 24.25
C THR A 334 -17.36 20.42 23.32
N GLY A 335 -16.15 20.89 23.00
CA GLY A 335 -15.94 22.03 22.11
C GLY A 335 -16.14 21.76 20.62
N ILE A 336 -16.22 20.47 20.23
CA ILE A 336 -16.19 20.05 18.81
C ILE A 336 -17.57 20.07 18.16
N SER A 337 -18.63 19.84 18.92
CA SER A 337 -19.92 19.37 18.40
C SER A 337 -20.96 20.43 18.06
N THR A 338 -20.65 21.72 18.23
CA THR A 338 -21.68 22.78 18.09
C THR A 338 -21.72 23.47 16.72
N ARG A 339 -20.78 23.17 15.83
CA ARG A 339 -20.72 23.75 14.47
C ARG A 339 -20.53 22.65 13.43
N ASP A 340 -21.19 22.85 12.28
CA ASP A 340 -20.92 22.02 11.12
C ASP A 340 -19.54 22.40 10.55
N ASN A 341 -18.56 21.54 10.82
CA ASN A 341 -17.19 21.66 10.30
C ASN A 341 -16.81 20.50 9.39
N PHE A 342 -17.79 19.77 8.86
CA PHE A 342 -17.57 18.56 8.07
C PHE A 342 -16.67 18.82 6.87
N ALA A 343 -16.94 19.89 6.10
CA ALA A 343 -16.09 20.26 4.96
C ALA A 343 -14.63 20.53 5.38
N SER A 344 -14.42 21.17 6.53
CA SER A 344 -13.07 21.42 7.06
C SER A 344 -12.35 20.14 7.46
N VAL A 345 -13.06 19.19 8.10
CA VAL A 345 -12.51 17.88 8.47
C VAL A 345 -12.10 17.10 7.21
N LEU A 346 -12.97 17.05 6.19
CA LEU A 346 -12.65 16.40 4.91
C LEU A 346 -11.48 17.08 4.21
N GLY A 347 -11.45 18.43 4.20
CA GLY A 347 -10.37 19.22 3.61
C GLY A 347 -9.01 18.93 4.25
N MET A 348 -8.95 18.77 5.56
CA MET A 348 -7.73 18.41 6.27
C MET A 348 -7.31 16.97 5.99
N LEU A 349 -8.23 16.01 6.10
CA LEU A 349 -7.95 14.58 5.89
C LEU A 349 -7.51 14.30 4.45
N PHE A 350 -8.23 14.83 3.47
CA PHE A 350 -8.02 14.49 2.07
C PHE A 350 -7.22 15.54 1.30
N ARG A 351 -6.72 16.54 2.00
CA ARG A 351 -5.93 17.63 1.39
C ARG A 351 -6.64 18.30 0.23
N VAL A 352 -7.90 18.66 0.43
CA VAL A 352 -8.73 19.36 -0.57
C VAL A 352 -9.09 20.75 -0.05
N PRO A 353 -8.47 21.81 -0.60
CA PRO A 353 -7.36 21.84 -1.57
C PRO A 353 -6.01 21.43 -0.97
N ALA A 354 -5.08 20.96 -1.80
CA ALA A 354 -3.76 20.49 -1.37
C ALA A 354 -2.88 21.59 -0.76
N GLN A 355 -2.96 22.83 -1.27
CA GLN A 355 -2.23 24.01 -0.76
C GLN A 355 -0.72 23.78 -0.58
N GLY A 356 -0.07 23.09 -1.54
CA GLY A 356 1.35 22.74 -1.46
C GLY A 356 1.66 21.54 -0.54
N LYS A 357 0.67 21.01 0.17
CA LYS A 357 0.78 19.83 1.05
C LYS A 357 -0.17 18.72 0.59
N PRO A 358 0.18 17.98 -0.46
CA PRO A 358 -0.71 16.98 -1.07
C PRO A 358 -0.92 15.72 -0.23
N ILE A 359 -0.12 15.50 0.81
CA ILE A 359 -0.21 14.33 1.68
C ILE A 359 -0.61 14.73 3.10
N ALA A 360 -1.59 14.05 3.67
CA ALA A 360 -1.88 14.04 5.11
C ALA A 360 -1.29 12.78 5.72
N VAL A 361 -0.42 12.93 6.70
CA VAL A 361 0.08 11.84 7.55
C VAL A 361 -0.72 11.87 8.84
N PHE A 362 -1.58 10.87 9.02
CA PHE A 362 -2.36 10.74 10.25
C PHE A 362 -1.62 9.83 11.22
N ASP A 363 -0.92 10.44 12.16
CA ASP A 363 -0.20 9.77 13.23
C ASP A 363 -1.18 9.19 14.24
N LEU A 364 -1.26 7.87 14.24
CA LEU A 364 -2.14 7.07 15.10
C LEU A 364 -1.38 6.42 16.28
N SER A 365 -0.08 6.71 16.42
CA SER A 365 0.80 6.02 17.39
C SER A 365 0.39 6.25 18.84
N ARG A 366 -0.29 7.36 19.14
CA ARG A 366 -0.79 7.69 20.48
C ARG A 366 -2.22 7.23 20.74
N ILE A 367 -2.89 6.63 19.76
CA ILE A 367 -4.25 6.12 19.90
C ILE A 367 -4.20 4.71 20.47
N PRO A 368 -4.90 4.41 21.58
CA PRO A 368 -4.99 3.06 22.11
C PRO A 368 -5.61 2.09 21.09
N SER A 369 -5.19 0.82 21.16
CA SER A 369 -5.61 -0.19 20.18
C SER A 369 -7.12 -0.37 20.07
N GLU A 370 -7.85 -0.20 21.16
CA GLU A 370 -9.32 -0.32 21.22
C GLU A 370 -10.00 0.80 20.42
N VAL A 371 -9.42 1.99 20.43
CA VAL A 371 -9.96 3.18 19.73
C VAL A 371 -9.48 3.23 18.30
N LEU A 372 -8.25 2.78 18.06
CA LEU A 372 -7.57 2.81 16.76
C LEU A 372 -8.42 2.20 15.64
N ASN A 373 -8.96 1.02 15.88
CA ASN A 373 -9.76 0.30 14.90
C ASN A 373 -11.04 1.06 14.52
N VAL A 374 -11.65 1.77 15.46
CA VAL A 374 -12.82 2.61 15.19
C VAL A 374 -12.44 3.80 14.34
N VAL A 375 -11.34 4.49 14.67
CA VAL A 375 -10.84 5.64 13.91
C VAL A 375 -10.56 5.22 12.46
N VAL A 376 -9.86 4.10 12.26
CA VAL A 376 -9.57 3.58 10.92
C VAL A 376 -10.87 3.24 10.17
N ALA A 377 -11.85 2.61 10.83
CA ALA A 377 -13.14 2.31 10.21
C ALA A 377 -13.84 3.58 9.72
N VAL A 378 -13.97 4.58 10.60
CA VAL A 378 -14.61 5.87 10.28
C VAL A 378 -13.89 6.56 9.11
N VAL A 379 -12.56 6.66 9.18
CA VAL A 379 -11.76 7.34 8.16
C VAL A 379 -11.85 6.62 6.81
N CYS A 380 -11.70 5.30 6.79
CA CYS A 380 -11.80 4.52 5.55
C CYS A 380 -13.21 4.58 4.92
N ARG A 381 -14.26 4.51 5.75
CA ARG A 381 -15.65 4.65 5.28
C ARG A 381 -15.88 6.04 4.69
N ILE A 382 -15.48 7.09 5.40
CA ILE A 382 -15.63 8.48 4.92
C ILE A 382 -14.84 8.70 3.64
N ALA A 383 -13.62 8.14 3.52
CA ALA A 383 -12.84 8.21 2.30
C ALA A 383 -13.57 7.59 1.10
N PHE A 384 -14.19 6.42 1.31
CA PHE A 384 -14.99 5.78 0.26
C PHE A 384 -16.24 6.61 -0.10
N ASP A 385 -17.02 7.04 0.91
CA ASP A 385 -18.25 7.81 0.71
C ASP A 385 -17.97 9.17 0.04
N PHE A 386 -16.88 9.85 0.45
CA PHE A 386 -16.40 11.07 -0.19
C PHE A 386 -16.07 10.82 -1.67
N SER A 387 -15.28 9.79 -1.96
CA SER A 387 -14.90 9.46 -3.34
C SER A 387 -16.10 9.09 -4.19
N MET A 388 -17.09 8.39 -3.62
CA MET A 388 -18.34 8.08 -4.30
C MET A 388 -19.14 9.33 -4.65
N CYS A 389 -19.19 10.32 -3.76
CA CYS A 389 -19.89 11.60 -3.99
C CYS A 389 -19.11 12.54 -4.91
N ALA A 390 -17.79 12.63 -4.77
CA ALA A 390 -16.93 13.47 -5.60
C ALA A 390 -16.76 12.92 -7.02
N GLY A 391 -16.97 11.62 -7.20
CA GLY A 391 -16.67 10.90 -8.43
C GLY A 391 -15.17 10.95 -8.74
N GLN A 392 -14.79 10.64 -9.97
CA GLN A 392 -13.39 10.63 -10.41
C GLN A 392 -12.73 12.03 -10.50
N LYS A 393 -13.40 13.09 -10.06
CA LYS A 393 -12.88 14.47 -10.13
C LYS A 393 -11.81 14.77 -9.08
N LEU A 394 -11.84 14.05 -7.97
CA LEU A 394 -10.90 14.20 -6.85
C LEU A 394 -10.34 12.81 -6.49
N PRO A 395 -9.41 12.28 -7.30
CA PRO A 395 -8.80 10.98 -7.02
C PRO A 395 -8.08 11.00 -5.68
N LEU A 396 -8.30 9.98 -4.85
CA LEU A 396 -7.74 9.87 -3.51
C LEU A 396 -6.89 8.59 -3.41
N LEU A 397 -5.69 8.70 -2.85
CA LEU A 397 -4.89 7.56 -2.44
C LEU A 397 -4.96 7.42 -0.90
N LEU A 398 -5.52 6.31 -0.46
CA LEU A 398 -5.48 5.89 0.94
C LEU A 398 -4.36 4.87 1.14
N VAL A 399 -3.43 5.16 2.05
CA VAL A 399 -2.33 4.25 2.39
C VAL A 399 -2.50 3.77 3.82
N CYS A 400 -2.51 2.45 4.00
CA CYS A 400 -2.67 1.81 5.29
C CYS A 400 -1.38 1.08 5.68
N GLU A 401 -0.63 1.65 6.61
CA GLU A 401 0.51 0.98 7.26
C GLU A 401 -0.03 -0.06 8.24
N GLU A 402 0.65 -1.21 8.34
CA GLU A 402 0.27 -2.36 9.17
C GLU A 402 -1.19 -2.82 8.97
N ALA A 403 -1.61 -2.89 7.71
CA ALA A 403 -3.00 -3.14 7.33
C ALA A 403 -3.60 -4.43 7.91
N HIS A 404 -2.77 -5.45 8.25
CA HIS A 404 -3.21 -6.68 8.91
C HIS A 404 -3.85 -6.41 10.30
N ARG A 405 -3.53 -5.30 10.97
CA ARG A 405 -4.15 -4.92 12.24
C ARG A 405 -5.60 -4.49 12.09
N TYR A 406 -5.94 -3.86 10.96
CA TYR A 406 -7.28 -3.30 10.70
C TYR A 406 -8.19 -4.26 9.93
N ALA A 407 -7.58 -5.09 9.10
CA ALA A 407 -8.28 -6.05 8.27
C ALA A 407 -7.65 -7.44 8.37
N PRO A 408 -7.68 -8.08 9.56
CA PRO A 408 -7.13 -9.40 9.73
C PRO A 408 -7.90 -10.46 8.94
N GLN A 409 -7.20 -11.53 8.56
CA GLN A 409 -7.80 -12.71 7.91
C GLN A 409 -8.80 -13.37 8.86
N ASP A 410 -8.43 -13.54 10.13
CA ASP A 410 -9.31 -14.06 11.16
C ASP A 410 -10.36 -13.02 11.57
N THR A 411 -11.63 -13.39 11.46
CA THR A 411 -12.75 -12.50 11.80
C THR A 411 -12.93 -12.30 13.30
N GLU A 412 -12.38 -13.18 14.12
CA GLU A 412 -12.47 -13.06 15.59
C GLU A 412 -11.46 -12.04 16.15
N LEU A 413 -10.37 -11.79 15.44
CA LEU A 413 -9.28 -10.92 15.89
C LEU A 413 -9.45 -9.44 15.51
N GLY A 414 -10.41 -9.08 14.65
CA GLY A 414 -10.52 -7.76 14.05
C GLY A 414 -11.77 -6.98 14.44
N PHE A 415 -11.73 -5.71 14.07
CA PHE A 415 -12.87 -4.81 14.09
C PHE A 415 -13.58 -4.88 12.74
N GLU A 416 -14.71 -5.57 12.69
CA GLU A 416 -15.42 -5.88 11.43
C GLU A 416 -15.77 -4.64 10.57
N PRO A 417 -16.16 -3.48 11.14
CA PRO A 417 -16.39 -2.27 10.34
C PRO A 417 -15.14 -1.78 9.59
N ALA A 418 -13.94 -1.85 10.18
CA ALA A 418 -12.70 -1.45 9.50
C ALA A 418 -12.38 -2.41 8.34
N LYS A 419 -12.46 -3.71 8.58
CA LYS A 419 -12.27 -4.74 7.55
C LYS A 419 -13.26 -4.57 6.39
N ARG A 420 -14.53 -4.30 6.68
CA ARG A 420 -15.56 -4.04 5.65
C ARG A 420 -15.27 -2.78 4.85
N ALA A 421 -14.91 -1.68 5.51
CA ALA A 421 -14.60 -0.43 4.83
C ALA A 421 -13.40 -0.59 3.87
N LEU A 422 -12.30 -1.20 4.33
CA LEU A 422 -11.14 -1.50 3.50
C LEU A 422 -11.45 -2.47 2.37
N SER A 423 -12.21 -3.54 2.65
CA SER A 423 -12.62 -4.51 1.62
C SER A 423 -13.52 -3.86 0.55
N ARG A 424 -14.36 -2.89 0.92
CA ARG A 424 -15.19 -2.14 -0.02
C ARG A 424 -14.34 -1.24 -0.90
N ILE A 425 -13.35 -0.54 -0.34
CA ILE A 425 -12.38 0.25 -1.11
C ILE A 425 -11.64 -0.65 -2.11
N ALA A 426 -11.14 -1.79 -1.65
CA ALA A 426 -10.40 -2.73 -2.49
C ALA A 426 -11.24 -3.27 -3.66
N LYS A 427 -12.52 -3.59 -3.44
CA LYS A 427 -13.41 -4.15 -4.47
C LYS A 427 -14.00 -3.11 -5.42
N GLU A 428 -14.35 -1.93 -4.92
CA GLU A 428 -15.16 -0.96 -5.65
C GLU A 428 -14.44 0.38 -5.86
N GLY A 429 -13.35 0.64 -5.14
CA GLY A 429 -12.68 1.95 -5.07
C GLY A 429 -12.27 2.50 -6.42
N ARG A 430 -11.75 1.64 -7.29
CA ARG A 430 -11.36 2.00 -8.67
C ARG A 430 -12.47 2.75 -9.42
N LYS A 431 -13.71 2.33 -9.28
CA LYS A 431 -14.86 2.93 -9.95
C LYS A 431 -15.10 4.38 -9.53
N TYR A 432 -14.72 4.73 -8.30
CA TYR A 432 -14.98 6.03 -7.70
C TYR A 432 -13.72 6.90 -7.57
N GLY A 433 -12.57 6.41 -8.07
CA GLY A 433 -11.32 7.17 -8.03
C GLY A 433 -10.61 7.13 -6.68
N ILE A 434 -10.85 6.09 -5.86
CA ILE A 434 -10.05 5.86 -4.65
C ILE A 434 -9.13 4.66 -4.85
N SER A 435 -7.84 4.89 -4.61
CA SER A 435 -6.79 3.87 -4.60
C SER A 435 -6.42 3.46 -3.20
N LEU A 436 -5.97 2.22 -3.03
CA LEU A 436 -5.51 1.67 -1.77
C LEU A 436 -4.04 1.22 -1.89
N GLY A 437 -3.19 1.75 -1.02
CA GLY A 437 -1.84 1.24 -0.78
C GLY A 437 -1.82 0.47 0.54
N VAL A 438 -1.42 -0.78 0.50
CA VAL A 438 -1.41 -1.68 1.66
C VAL A 438 0.02 -2.02 2.04
N ILE A 439 0.40 -1.73 3.27
CA ILE A 439 1.71 -2.09 3.80
C ILE A 439 1.52 -3.10 4.94
N SER A 440 2.22 -4.22 4.88
CA SER A 440 2.13 -5.24 5.92
C SER A 440 3.43 -6.01 6.09
N GLN A 441 3.77 -6.30 7.33
CA GLN A 441 4.83 -7.23 7.66
C GLN A 441 4.36 -8.68 7.80
N ARG A 442 3.05 -8.91 7.78
CA ARG A 442 2.41 -10.21 7.94
C ARG A 442 1.33 -10.44 6.88
N PRO A 443 1.72 -10.75 5.64
CA PRO A 443 0.77 -11.01 4.55
C PRO A 443 -0.25 -12.09 4.89
N SER A 444 0.16 -13.13 5.61
CA SER A 444 -0.71 -14.26 5.99
C SER A 444 -1.81 -13.89 7.00
N GLU A 445 -1.63 -12.81 7.75
CA GLU A 445 -2.64 -12.30 8.67
C GLU A 445 -3.59 -11.28 8.02
N LEU A 446 -3.27 -10.79 6.81
CA LEU A 446 -4.10 -9.83 6.09
C LEU A 446 -5.24 -10.53 5.35
N ALA A 447 -6.42 -9.94 5.36
CA ALA A 447 -7.59 -10.45 4.64
C ALA A 447 -7.27 -10.67 3.15
N SER A 448 -7.43 -11.91 2.69
CA SER A 448 -7.16 -12.33 1.31
C SER A 448 -7.97 -11.54 0.28
N THR A 449 -9.17 -11.09 0.65
CA THR A 449 -10.04 -10.23 -0.19
C THR A 449 -9.44 -8.87 -0.50
N ILE A 450 -8.53 -8.35 0.33
CA ILE A 450 -7.83 -7.09 0.09
C ILE A 450 -6.58 -7.35 -0.74
N LEU A 451 -5.79 -8.33 -0.34
CA LEU A 451 -4.53 -8.65 -1.03
C LEU A 451 -4.76 -9.05 -2.50
N SER A 452 -5.80 -9.85 -2.79
CA SER A 452 -6.15 -10.26 -4.15
C SER A 452 -6.61 -9.12 -5.07
N GLN A 453 -6.94 -7.96 -4.52
CA GLN A 453 -7.29 -6.76 -5.30
C GLN A 453 -6.09 -5.82 -5.55
N CYS A 454 -4.94 -6.10 -4.94
CA CYS A 454 -3.70 -5.38 -5.21
C CYS A 454 -3.07 -5.94 -6.49
N SER A 455 -3.22 -5.22 -7.60
CA SER A 455 -2.67 -5.66 -8.90
C SER A 455 -1.16 -5.51 -9.00
N THR A 456 -0.55 -4.74 -8.11
CA THR A 456 0.91 -4.57 -8.05
C THR A 456 1.39 -4.86 -6.64
N VAL A 457 2.38 -5.72 -6.53
CA VAL A 457 2.97 -6.11 -5.24
C VAL A 457 4.48 -5.94 -5.29
N PHE A 458 4.99 -5.29 -4.26
CA PHE A 458 6.42 -5.21 -3.96
C PHE A 458 6.70 -6.15 -2.79
N ALA A 459 7.26 -7.31 -3.08
CA ALA A 459 7.61 -8.33 -2.11
C ALA A 459 9.07 -8.15 -1.67
N PHE A 460 9.26 -7.69 -0.44
CA PHE A 460 10.56 -7.59 0.23
C PHE A 460 10.92 -8.92 0.90
N ARG A 461 12.11 -8.99 1.52
CA ARG A 461 12.56 -10.19 2.22
C ARG A 461 11.52 -10.74 3.18
N MET A 462 11.25 -12.04 3.05
CA MET A 462 10.35 -12.81 3.92
C MET A 462 10.96 -14.19 4.17
N ALA A 463 11.07 -14.55 5.45
CA ALA A 463 11.59 -15.86 5.85
C ALA A 463 10.49 -16.88 6.17
N ASN A 464 9.26 -16.44 6.42
CA ASN A 464 8.14 -17.29 6.77
C ASN A 464 7.54 -17.91 5.51
N GLU A 465 7.52 -19.25 5.44
CA GLU A 465 6.99 -20.02 4.30
C GLU A 465 5.51 -19.70 4.02
N ARG A 466 4.68 -19.58 5.06
CA ARG A 466 3.26 -19.25 4.90
C ARG A 466 3.02 -17.89 4.24
N ASP A 467 3.86 -16.89 4.57
CA ASP A 467 3.79 -15.57 3.93
C ASP A 467 4.21 -15.65 2.46
N GLN A 468 5.22 -16.46 2.14
CA GLN A 468 5.68 -16.70 0.76
C GLN A 468 4.61 -17.41 -0.07
N GLU A 469 3.98 -18.46 0.47
CA GLU A 469 2.91 -19.21 -0.20
C GLU A 469 1.74 -18.32 -0.59
N ILE A 470 1.32 -17.41 0.29
CA ILE A 470 0.22 -16.48 0.02
C ILE A 470 0.56 -15.52 -1.11
N ILE A 471 1.79 -15.03 -1.14
CA ILE A 471 2.23 -14.15 -2.23
C ILE A 471 2.30 -14.92 -3.54
N GLN A 472 2.85 -16.14 -3.55
CA GLN A 472 2.87 -17.01 -4.72
C GLN A 472 1.46 -17.31 -5.24
N ALA A 473 0.53 -17.64 -4.34
CA ALA A 473 -0.86 -17.91 -4.71
C ALA A 473 -1.61 -16.68 -5.27
N THR A 474 -1.22 -15.48 -4.81
CA THR A 474 -1.86 -14.23 -5.25
C THR A 474 -1.33 -13.75 -6.60
N LEU A 475 -0.10 -14.09 -6.94
CA LEU A 475 0.65 -13.55 -8.08
C LEU A 475 1.04 -14.69 -9.04
N SER A 476 0.08 -15.18 -9.80
CA SER A 476 0.25 -16.28 -10.76
C SER A 476 1.21 -15.98 -11.93
N GLU A 477 1.61 -14.72 -12.12
CA GLU A 477 2.40 -14.26 -13.27
C GLU A 477 3.91 -14.30 -13.02
N ALA A 478 4.36 -14.57 -11.79
CA ALA A 478 5.79 -14.53 -11.49
C ALA A 478 6.43 -15.91 -11.62
N SER A 479 7.65 -15.87 -12.10
CA SER A 479 8.53 -17.04 -12.18
C SER A 479 8.80 -17.61 -10.77
N LEU A 480 8.74 -18.92 -10.62
CA LEU A 480 9.08 -19.63 -9.38
C LEU A 480 10.48 -19.27 -8.88
N ALA A 481 11.41 -19.00 -9.78
CA ALA A 481 12.78 -18.61 -9.46
C ALA A 481 12.88 -17.24 -8.78
N LEU A 482 12.04 -16.28 -9.18
CA LEU A 482 11.99 -14.97 -8.50
C LEU A 482 11.51 -15.14 -7.06
N PHE A 483 10.50 -15.97 -6.83
CA PHE A 483 10.01 -16.24 -5.47
C PHE A 483 11.04 -16.97 -4.59
N ALA A 484 11.81 -17.88 -5.15
CA ALA A 484 12.88 -18.57 -4.42
C ALA A 484 13.94 -17.60 -3.85
N ALA A 485 14.07 -16.40 -4.42
CA ALA A 485 14.97 -15.36 -3.93
C ALA A 485 14.42 -14.57 -2.72
N LEU A 486 13.12 -14.66 -2.40
CA LEU A 486 12.50 -13.86 -1.31
C LEU A 486 13.21 -13.93 0.04
N PRO A 487 13.65 -15.11 0.54
CA PRO A 487 14.36 -15.19 1.82
C PRO A 487 15.73 -14.49 1.84
N PHE A 488 16.33 -14.34 0.66
CA PHE A 488 17.71 -13.87 0.49
C PHE A 488 17.82 -12.43 0.00
N LEU A 489 16.70 -11.72 -0.17
CA LEU A 489 16.71 -10.32 -0.58
C LEU A 489 17.45 -9.44 0.44
N GLY A 490 18.19 -8.47 -0.06
CA GLY A 490 18.86 -7.45 0.73
C GLY A 490 17.88 -6.43 1.33
N ASN A 491 18.41 -5.48 2.09
CA ASN A 491 17.63 -4.31 2.50
C ASN A 491 17.41 -3.38 1.30
N MET A 492 16.26 -2.75 1.22
CA MET A 492 15.83 -1.92 0.08
C MET A 492 15.75 -2.69 -1.25
N GLU A 493 15.67 -3.99 -1.18
CA GLU A 493 15.53 -4.87 -2.33
C GLU A 493 14.17 -5.54 -2.32
N ALA A 494 13.50 -5.59 -3.47
CA ALA A 494 12.21 -6.20 -3.61
C ALA A 494 12.03 -6.90 -4.96
N ILE A 495 11.09 -7.83 -5.00
CA ILE A 495 10.51 -8.37 -6.22
C ILE A 495 9.22 -7.60 -6.49
N ALA A 496 9.19 -6.89 -7.62
CA ALA A 496 8.02 -6.16 -8.07
C ALA A 496 7.29 -6.94 -9.15
N ILE A 497 6.00 -7.13 -8.94
CA ILE A 497 5.14 -7.94 -9.82
C ILE A 497 3.81 -7.22 -10.00
N GLY A 498 3.18 -7.40 -11.14
CA GLY A 498 1.84 -6.90 -11.39
C GLY A 498 1.81 -5.82 -12.48
N GLU A 499 0.70 -5.13 -12.59
CA GLU A 499 0.43 -4.24 -13.72
C GLU A 499 1.21 -2.91 -13.67
N GLY A 500 1.58 -2.45 -12.48
CA GLY A 500 2.36 -1.21 -12.31
C GLY A 500 3.81 -1.30 -12.76
N VAL A 501 4.30 -2.50 -13.08
CA VAL A 501 5.67 -2.74 -13.58
C VAL A 501 5.63 -3.40 -14.97
N PRO A 502 6.60 -3.16 -15.83
CA PRO A 502 6.57 -3.68 -17.21
C PRO A 502 6.61 -5.20 -17.27
N VAL A 503 7.41 -5.82 -16.43
CA VAL A 503 7.53 -7.28 -16.23
C VAL A 503 7.87 -7.56 -14.78
N PRO A 504 7.66 -8.78 -14.27
CA PRO A 504 8.19 -9.18 -12.97
C PRO A 504 9.69 -8.91 -12.89
N MET A 505 10.13 -8.18 -11.86
CA MET A 505 11.53 -7.77 -11.75
C MET A 505 12.02 -7.76 -10.31
N ARG A 506 13.29 -8.10 -10.11
CA ARG A 506 14.02 -7.89 -8.88
C ARG A 506 14.72 -6.54 -8.97
N LEU A 507 14.42 -5.64 -8.05
CA LEU A 507 14.89 -4.26 -8.06
C LEU A 507 15.52 -3.87 -6.72
N VAL A 508 16.41 -2.89 -6.78
CA VAL A 508 17.02 -2.22 -5.63
C VAL A 508 16.50 -0.79 -5.60
N PHE A 509 15.81 -0.42 -4.53
CA PHE A 509 15.32 0.94 -4.36
C PHE A 509 16.47 1.92 -4.09
N GLU A 510 16.33 3.14 -4.58
CA GLU A 510 17.25 4.23 -4.27
C GLU A 510 17.21 4.55 -2.77
N ASN A 511 18.38 4.73 -2.17
CA ASN A 511 18.47 5.07 -0.76
C ASN A 511 18.05 6.53 -0.51
N LEU A 512 17.09 6.72 0.37
CA LEU A 512 16.75 8.04 0.89
C LEU A 512 17.85 8.52 1.85
N THR A 513 18.19 9.80 1.79
CA THR A 513 19.21 10.40 2.64
C THR A 513 18.63 11.47 3.59
N GLY A 514 19.21 11.58 4.78
CA GLY A 514 18.90 12.63 5.74
C GLY A 514 17.47 12.59 6.29
N ALA A 515 16.81 13.75 6.35
CA ALA A 515 15.48 13.92 6.94
C ALA A 515 14.34 13.21 6.16
N LYS A 516 14.60 12.79 4.91
CA LYS A 516 13.62 12.07 4.09
C LYS A 516 13.46 10.59 4.46
N GLN A 517 14.33 10.07 5.33
CA GLN A 517 14.16 8.70 5.83
C GLN A 517 13.05 8.66 6.88
N PRO A 518 12.08 7.74 6.76
CA PRO A 518 11.17 7.43 7.86
C PRO A 518 11.98 7.03 9.10
N ARG A 519 11.59 7.53 10.25
CA ARG A 519 12.32 7.23 11.49
C ARG A 519 11.87 5.85 11.99
N SER A 520 12.79 4.91 12.03
CA SER A 520 12.61 3.74 12.88
C SER A 520 12.70 4.20 14.34
N ASN A 521 11.61 4.03 15.10
CA ASN A 521 11.60 4.28 16.54
C ASN A 521 12.41 3.23 17.33
N SER A 522 13.28 2.50 16.67
CA SER A 522 14.17 1.52 17.32
C SER A 522 15.22 2.25 18.14
N ALA A 523 15.13 2.10 19.46
CA ALA A 523 16.15 2.61 20.36
C ALA A 523 17.49 1.93 20.04
N LEU A 524 18.55 2.72 19.85
CA LEU A 524 19.90 2.21 19.79
C LEU A 524 20.34 1.83 21.21
N PHE A 525 19.97 0.62 21.66
CA PHE A 525 20.21 0.16 23.04
C PHE A 525 21.63 0.37 23.51
N SER A 526 22.61 0.00 22.66
CA SER A 526 24.04 0.12 23.02
C SER A 526 24.48 1.57 23.26
N GLU A 527 23.97 2.53 22.49
CA GLU A 527 24.28 3.95 22.66
C GLU A 527 23.55 4.52 23.87
N ARG A 528 22.23 4.24 24.00
CA ARG A 528 21.41 4.72 25.11
C ARG A 528 21.92 4.20 26.46
N TRP A 529 22.28 2.92 26.53
CA TRP A 529 22.80 2.34 27.76
C TRP A 529 24.20 2.82 28.13
N ARG A 530 24.99 3.30 27.17
CA ARG A 530 26.27 3.97 27.46
C ARG A 530 26.12 5.39 27.98
N MET A 531 25.03 6.08 27.57
CA MET A 531 24.80 7.50 27.94
C MET A 531 24.03 7.69 29.25
N ALA A 532 23.59 6.62 29.90
CA ALA A 532 22.54 6.65 30.94
C ALA A 532 23.01 7.03 32.34
N GLU A 533 24.15 7.68 32.55
CA GLU A 533 24.64 7.90 33.92
C GLU A 533 23.93 9.04 34.69
N ASP A 534 23.33 10.07 34.06
CA ASP A 534 22.75 11.22 34.79
C ASP A 534 21.29 11.60 34.46
N SER A 535 20.72 11.12 33.36
CA SER A 535 19.37 11.55 32.93
C SER A 535 18.22 10.69 33.47
N SER A 536 18.52 9.59 34.14
CA SER A 536 17.57 8.53 34.48
C SER A 536 16.41 8.95 35.42
N VAL A 537 16.62 9.89 36.34
CA VAL A 537 15.59 10.31 37.30
C VAL A 537 14.55 11.23 36.64
N THR A 538 15.01 12.16 35.81
CA THR A 538 14.12 13.09 35.10
C THR A 538 13.28 12.34 34.07
N GLU A 539 13.90 11.43 33.32
CA GLU A 539 13.21 10.58 32.34
C GLU A 539 12.21 9.63 33.02
N LEU A 540 12.56 9.10 34.20
CA LEU A 540 11.62 8.29 35.00
C LEU A 540 10.41 9.13 35.47
N GLN A 541 10.64 10.35 35.94
CA GLN A 541 9.55 11.26 36.35
C GLN A 541 8.66 11.62 35.15
N HIS A 542 9.24 11.87 33.98
CA HIS A 542 8.52 12.11 32.74
C HIS A 542 7.67 10.90 32.34
N ALA A 543 8.25 9.70 32.40
CA ALA A 543 7.54 8.45 32.14
C ALA A 543 6.38 8.22 33.12
N VAL A 544 6.60 8.48 34.42
CA VAL A 544 5.55 8.37 35.46
C VAL A 544 4.43 9.40 35.23
N SER A 545 4.77 10.62 34.83
CA SER A 545 3.78 11.64 34.49
C SER A 545 2.95 11.23 33.26
N GLY A 546 3.61 10.67 32.25
CA GLY A 546 2.92 10.09 31.09
C GLY A 546 2.00 8.93 31.45
N LEU A 547 2.45 8.00 32.30
CA LEU A 547 1.64 6.87 32.78
C LEU A 547 0.42 7.32 33.57
N ARG A 548 0.50 8.45 34.28
CA ARG A 548 -0.62 9.05 35.02
C ARG A 548 -1.55 9.89 34.15
N GLY A 549 -1.30 10.02 32.85
CA GLY A 549 -2.07 10.87 31.93
C GLY A 549 -1.95 12.37 32.24
N GLN A 550 -0.95 12.77 33.00
CA GLN A 550 -0.65 14.17 33.26
C GLN A 550 0.09 14.74 32.04
N LYS A 551 -0.42 15.84 31.44
CA LYS A 551 0.31 16.57 30.41
C LYS A 551 1.65 17.01 31.02
N SER A 552 2.75 16.69 30.34
CA SER A 552 4.07 17.18 30.70
C SER A 552 3.99 18.71 30.79
N ILE A 553 4.28 19.26 31.96
CA ILE A 553 4.57 20.68 32.10
C ILE A 553 5.94 20.84 31.43
N GLU A 554 5.99 21.53 30.28
CA GLU A 554 7.23 21.96 29.63
C GLU A 554 8.06 22.89 30.53
#